data_94fc190c347e9cc80b95e3f2581ab9e9
#
_entry.id   94fc190c347e9cc80b95e3f2581ab9e9
#
_cell.length_a   1.000
_cell.length_b   1.000
_cell.length_c   1.000
_cell.angle_alpha   90.00
_cell.angle_beta   90.00
_cell.angle_gamma   90.00
#
_symmetry.space_group_name_H-M   'P 1'
#
loop_
_entity.id
_entity.type
_entity.pdbx_description
1 polymer ?
#
loop_
_entity_poly.entity_id
_entity_poly.type
_entity_poly.pdbx_seq_one_letter_code
_entity_poly.pdbx_strand_id
1 'polypeptide(L)'
;ANEGYIESVESSIFDEKKIRKLFENADICVNLVGILFESRGGNNFQGIHTIFPTLLAKMCKEYNLNKFIHLSALGINQAIDSDYARSKLNGELNVLNIFPKANILRPSIVYSVDDNFTTNFMSLLSNLPIFPLYYSGKTKFMPIHCTDLTNIIYYTISQNIENNVIECIGPETLTFREILEKLLKLIQKKRIFISLPLPLAKISASILGIL
;
A
#
# COMPACT_ATOMS: atom_id res chain seq x y z
N ALA A 1 23.73 18.97 -12.30
CA ALA A 1 22.70 18.48 -11.38
C ALA A 1 23.41 18.00 -10.12
N ASN A 2 23.12 18.58 -8.96
CA ASN A 2 23.65 18.06 -7.72
C ASN A 2 23.05 16.66 -7.50
N GLU A 3 23.92 15.67 -7.35
CA GLU A 3 23.50 14.34 -6.94
C GLU A 3 22.86 14.48 -5.56
N GLY A 4 21.61 14.01 -5.43
CA GLY A 4 20.89 14.08 -4.17
C GLY A 4 21.62 13.26 -3.09
N TYR A 5 21.79 13.83 -1.90
CA TYR A 5 22.32 13.12 -0.75
C TYR A 5 21.21 12.27 -0.13
N ILE A 6 21.49 10.98 0.10
CA ILE A 6 20.57 10.05 0.78
C ILE A 6 21.20 9.64 2.10
N GLU A 7 20.50 9.94 3.21
CA GLU A 7 20.83 9.45 4.54
C GLU A 7 19.82 8.38 4.96
N SER A 8 20.30 7.20 5.34
CA SER A 8 19.47 6.12 5.86
C SER A 8 19.49 6.11 7.37
N VAL A 9 18.33 6.28 7.99
CA VAL A 9 18.17 6.28 9.45
C VAL A 9 17.22 5.14 9.86
N GLU A 10 17.77 4.12 10.50
CA GLU A 10 16.95 3.04 11.06
C GLU A 10 16.21 3.54 12.30
N SER A 11 14.89 3.38 12.33
CA SER A 11 14.05 3.74 13.47
C SER A 11 12.81 2.86 13.56
N SER A 12 12.38 2.56 14.79
CA SER A 12 11.03 2.06 15.02
C SER A 12 10.02 3.18 14.80
N ILE A 13 8.86 2.86 14.23
CA ILE A 13 7.73 3.80 14.13
C ILE A 13 7.19 4.24 15.49
N PHE A 14 7.51 3.51 16.56
CA PHE A 14 7.15 3.80 17.96
C PHE A 14 8.20 4.65 18.68
N ASP A 15 9.37 4.90 18.06
CA ASP A 15 10.41 5.79 18.62
C ASP A 15 10.13 7.25 18.20
N GLU A 16 9.12 7.82 18.84
CA GLU A 16 8.70 9.20 18.59
C GLU A 16 9.87 10.19 18.71
N LYS A 17 10.76 10.00 19.70
CA LYS A 17 11.88 10.90 19.93
C LYS A 17 12.87 10.92 18.77
N LYS A 18 13.14 9.75 18.20
CA LYS A 18 14.04 9.63 17.05
C LYS A 18 13.39 10.20 15.78
N ILE A 19 12.10 9.92 15.58
CA ILE A 19 11.34 10.44 14.44
C ILE A 19 11.28 11.96 14.49
N ARG A 20 11.01 12.58 15.67
CA ARG A 20 11.00 14.06 15.83
C ARG A 20 12.27 14.73 15.35
N LYS A 21 13.44 14.12 15.63
CA LYS A 21 14.72 14.67 15.16
C LYS A 21 14.83 14.74 13.64
N LEU A 22 14.15 13.83 12.90
CA LEU A 22 14.13 13.85 11.45
C LEU A 22 13.30 15.01 10.90
N PHE A 23 12.36 15.54 11.70
CA PHE A 23 11.51 16.66 11.30
C PHE A 23 12.15 18.04 11.50
N GLU A 24 13.21 18.15 12.33
CA GLU A 24 13.85 19.43 12.66
C GLU A 24 14.37 20.20 11.42
N ASN A 25 14.76 19.46 10.36
CA ASN A 25 15.29 20.06 9.13
C ASN A 25 14.53 19.55 7.88
N ALA A 26 13.30 19.08 8.03
CA ALA A 26 12.51 18.53 6.94
C ALA A 26 11.55 19.58 6.36
N ASP A 27 11.48 19.66 5.04
CA ASP A 27 10.48 20.47 4.33
C ASP A 27 9.25 19.66 3.96
N ILE A 28 9.42 18.36 3.71
CA ILE A 28 8.39 17.47 3.16
C ILE A 28 8.45 16.15 3.92
N CYS A 29 7.29 15.61 4.23
CA CYS A 29 7.13 14.24 4.74
C CYS A 29 6.40 13.38 3.71
N VAL A 30 6.96 12.20 3.40
CA VAL A 30 6.31 11.18 2.57
C VAL A 30 6.18 9.90 3.38
N ASN A 31 4.96 9.52 3.75
CA ASN A 31 4.69 8.30 4.50
C ASN A 31 4.31 7.16 3.56
N LEU A 32 5.23 6.21 3.37
CA LEU A 32 5.04 4.99 2.58
C LEU A 32 4.82 3.75 3.47
N VAL A 33 4.77 3.93 4.79
CA VAL A 33 4.70 2.82 5.74
C VAL A 33 3.30 2.20 5.74
N GLY A 34 3.25 0.89 5.60
CA GLY A 34 2.03 0.10 5.67
C GLY A 34 2.33 -1.39 5.80
N ILE A 35 1.34 -2.14 6.27
CA ILE A 35 1.40 -3.60 6.38
C ILE A 35 0.14 -4.22 5.74
N LEU A 36 0.28 -5.41 5.19
CA LEU A 36 -0.85 -6.18 4.65
C LEU A 36 -1.42 -7.18 5.67
N PHE A 37 -0.63 -7.54 6.68
CA PHE A 37 -0.99 -8.53 7.71
C PHE A 37 -0.48 -8.05 9.07
N GLU A 38 -1.24 -8.35 10.11
CA GLU A 38 -0.81 -8.14 11.48
C GLU A 38 0.17 -9.23 11.93
N SER A 39 1.18 -8.86 12.71
CA SER A 39 2.15 -9.81 13.28
C SER A 39 1.99 -9.93 14.79
N ARG A 40 2.28 -11.13 15.33
CA ARG A 40 2.23 -11.38 16.78
C ARG A 40 3.23 -10.55 17.61
N GLY A 41 4.10 -9.81 16.96
CA GLY A 41 5.17 -9.01 17.59
C GLY A 41 4.88 -7.52 17.76
N GLY A 42 3.62 -7.05 17.60
CA GLY A 42 3.23 -5.65 17.89
C GLY A 42 2.90 -4.79 16.67
N ASN A 43 3.19 -5.23 15.46
CA ASN A 43 2.76 -4.53 14.25
C ASN A 43 1.30 -4.88 13.95
N ASN A 44 0.38 -3.99 14.33
CA ASN A 44 -1.04 -4.12 14.07
C ASN A 44 -1.54 -2.99 13.16
N PHE A 45 -2.68 -3.18 12.52
CA PHE A 45 -3.28 -2.21 11.60
C PHE A 45 -3.53 -0.87 12.27
N GLN A 46 -4.04 -0.87 13.49
CA GLN A 46 -4.34 0.37 14.22
C GLN A 46 -3.06 1.20 14.46
N GLY A 47 -1.99 0.57 14.89
CA GLY A 47 -0.70 1.24 15.13
C GLY A 47 -0.11 1.83 13.86
N ILE A 48 -0.04 1.00 12.81
CA ILE A 48 0.66 1.33 11.57
C ILE A 48 -0.16 2.26 10.66
N HIS A 49 -1.47 1.99 10.52
CA HIS A 49 -2.29 2.69 9.52
C HIS A 49 -3.05 3.88 10.10
N THR A 50 -3.26 3.93 11.43
CA THR A 50 -4.02 5.02 12.07
C THR A 50 -3.14 5.87 12.98
N ILE A 51 -2.48 5.27 13.98
CA ILE A 51 -1.73 6.02 14.99
C ILE A 51 -0.49 6.66 14.38
N PHE A 52 0.30 5.90 13.65
CA PHE A 52 1.56 6.40 13.07
C PHE A 52 1.37 7.56 12.07
N PRO A 53 0.51 7.49 11.06
CA PRO A 53 0.26 8.63 10.18
C PRO A 53 -0.36 9.83 10.90
N THR A 54 -1.17 9.59 11.96
CA THR A 54 -1.69 10.65 12.83
C THR A 54 -0.54 11.38 13.55
N LEU A 55 0.45 10.64 14.06
CA LEU A 55 1.64 11.20 14.68
C LEU A 55 2.43 12.05 13.68
N LEU A 56 2.69 11.51 12.47
CA LEU A 56 3.40 12.24 11.42
C LEU A 56 2.67 13.54 11.04
N ALA A 57 1.34 13.51 10.92
CA ALA A 57 0.55 14.70 10.62
C ALA A 57 0.69 15.79 11.71
N LYS A 58 0.71 15.38 13.00
CA LYS A 58 0.97 16.29 14.12
C LYS A 58 2.36 16.92 14.01
N MET A 59 3.37 16.10 13.72
CA MET A 59 4.75 16.60 13.53
C MET A 59 4.85 17.53 12.32
N CYS A 60 4.24 17.20 11.19
CA CYS A 60 4.19 18.08 10.03
C CYS A 60 3.62 19.46 10.37
N LYS A 61 2.57 19.51 11.19
CA LYS A 61 1.97 20.76 11.67
C LYS A 61 2.88 21.50 12.67
N GLU A 62 3.45 20.78 13.62
CA GLU A 62 4.30 21.33 14.69
C GLU A 62 5.59 21.96 14.11
N TYR A 63 6.22 21.29 13.14
CA TYR A 63 7.45 21.74 12.49
C TYR A 63 7.20 22.60 11.23
N ASN A 64 5.92 22.94 10.95
CA ASN A 64 5.52 23.77 9.80
C ASN A 64 6.02 23.24 8.44
N LEU A 65 5.95 21.92 8.22
CA LEU A 65 6.33 21.34 6.92
C LEU A 65 5.46 21.90 5.80
N ASN A 66 6.06 22.07 4.64
CA ASN A 66 5.37 22.56 3.45
C ASN A 66 4.39 21.53 2.90
N LYS A 67 4.70 20.21 3.05
CA LYS A 67 3.92 19.15 2.44
C LYS A 67 3.95 17.85 3.23
N PHE A 68 2.82 17.17 3.26
CA PHE A 68 2.70 15.80 3.74
C PHE A 68 1.99 14.94 2.69
N ILE A 69 2.64 13.88 2.23
CA ILE A 69 2.07 12.88 1.33
C ILE A 69 1.92 11.58 2.09
N HIS A 70 0.70 11.03 2.12
CA HIS A 70 0.40 9.77 2.80
C HIS A 70 -0.10 8.72 1.81
N LEU A 71 0.57 7.57 1.75
CA LEU A 71 0.18 6.44 0.92
C LEU A 71 -0.90 5.60 1.62
N SER A 72 -2.08 5.61 1.04
CA SER A 72 -3.21 4.78 1.45
C SER A 72 -3.41 3.59 0.49
N ALA A 73 -4.64 3.25 0.16
CA ALA A 73 -4.94 2.21 -0.82
C ALA A 73 -6.26 2.49 -1.55
N LEU A 74 -6.35 2.03 -2.80
CA LEU A 74 -7.55 2.12 -3.61
C LEU A 74 -8.67 1.25 -3.03
N GLY A 75 -9.91 1.77 -3.03
CA GLY A 75 -11.11 1.02 -2.68
C GLY A 75 -11.37 0.82 -1.18
N ILE A 76 -10.56 1.38 -0.28
CA ILE A 76 -10.75 1.22 1.18
C ILE A 76 -12.06 1.78 1.70
N ASN A 77 -12.62 2.79 1.03
CA ASN A 77 -13.92 3.37 1.36
C ASN A 77 -15.11 2.45 1.03
N GLN A 78 -14.90 1.41 0.25
CA GLN A 78 -15.92 0.42 -0.12
C GLN A 78 -15.79 -0.88 0.66
N ALA A 79 -14.60 -1.17 1.23
CA ALA A 79 -14.28 -2.41 1.94
C ALA A 79 -14.41 -2.25 3.47
N ILE A 80 -15.49 -1.66 3.95
CA ILE A 80 -15.69 -1.30 5.37
C ILE A 80 -15.71 -2.50 6.33
N ASP A 81 -15.94 -3.70 5.85
CA ASP A 81 -15.89 -4.93 6.64
C ASP A 81 -14.46 -5.41 6.92
N SER A 82 -13.45 -4.86 6.22
CA SER A 82 -12.04 -5.18 6.39
C SER A 82 -11.40 -4.30 7.45
N ASP A 83 -10.76 -4.90 8.46
CA ASP A 83 -9.97 -4.17 9.48
C ASP A 83 -8.83 -3.36 8.85
N TYR A 84 -8.19 -3.92 7.83
CA TYR A 84 -7.19 -3.24 7.02
C TYR A 84 -7.76 -1.94 6.41
N ALA A 85 -8.89 -2.04 5.72
CA ALA A 85 -9.48 -0.88 5.05
C ALA A 85 -9.96 0.17 6.05
N ARG A 86 -10.62 -0.25 7.14
CA ARG A 86 -11.05 0.67 8.22
C ARG A 86 -9.89 1.40 8.86
N SER A 87 -8.80 0.69 9.16
CA SER A 87 -7.63 1.31 9.79
C SER A 87 -6.95 2.34 8.87
N LYS A 88 -6.83 2.04 7.58
CA LYS A 88 -6.31 3.00 6.59
C LYS A 88 -7.22 4.22 6.44
N LEU A 89 -8.52 4.01 6.32
CA LEU A 89 -9.49 5.10 6.20
C LEU A 89 -9.46 6.02 7.44
N ASN A 90 -9.39 5.45 8.64
CA ASN A 90 -9.24 6.22 9.87
C ASN A 90 -7.94 7.04 9.88
N GLY A 91 -6.85 6.46 9.37
CA GLY A 91 -5.58 7.17 9.20
C GLY A 91 -5.70 8.37 8.27
N GLU A 92 -6.33 8.21 7.09
CA GLU A 92 -6.58 9.30 6.17
C GLU A 92 -7.37 10.44 6.81
N LEU A 93 -8.49 10.10 7.48
CA LEU A 93 -9.35 11.08 8.14
C LEU A 93 -8.60 11.86 9.22
N ASN A 94 -7.79 11.18 10.03
CA ASN A 94 -6.99 11.83 11.05
C ASN A 94 -5.92 12.74 10.45
N VAL A 95 -5.24 12.28 9.40
CA VAL A 95 -4.23 13.07 8.68
C VAL A 95 -4.85 14.36 8.15
N LEU A 96 -5.96 14.27 7.42
CA LEU A 96 -6.63 15.44 6.84
C LEU A 96 -7.20 16.39 7.89
N ASN A 97 -7.69 15.88 9.03
CA ASN A 97 -8.14 16.70 10.15
C ASN A 97 -7.03 17.53 10.79
N ILE A 98 -5.82 16.96 10.90
CA ILE A 98 -4.70 17.59 11.60
C ILE A 98 -3.90 18.48 10.64
N PHE A 99 -3.66 18.00 9.43
CA PHE A 99 -2.91 18.68 8.38
C PHE A 99 -3.73 18.70 7.08
N PRO A 100 -4.67 19.67 6.94
CA PRO A 100 -5.61 19.74 5.82
C PRO A 100 -4.98 19.85 4.43
N LYS A 101 -3.72 20.29 4.35
CA LYS A 101 -2.95 20.38 3.11
C LYS A 101 -2.33 19.04 2.66
N ALA A 102 -2.52 17.96 3.42
CA ALA A 102 -1.98 16.66 3.07
C ALA A 102 -2.54 16.15 1.73
N ASN A 103 -1.69 15.44 1.00
CA ASN A 103 -2.13 14.66 -0.15
C ASN A 103 -2.21 13.19 0.25
N ILE A 104 -3.37 12.60 0.01
CA ILE A 104 -3.61 11.17 0.21
C ILE A 104 -3.53 10.49 -1.15
N LEU A 105 -2.57 9.60 -1.34
CA LEU A 105 -2.45 8.80 -2.55
C LEU A 105 -3.03 7.41 -2.30
N ARG A 106 -3.98 6.99 -3.11
CA ARG A 106 -4.65 5.69 -3.07
C ARG A 106 -4.20 4.82 -4.25
N PRO A 107 -3.04 4.16 -4.16
CA PRO A 107 -2.60 3.27 -5.23
C PRO A 107 -3.46 2.02 -5.31
N SER A 108 -3.62 1.50 -6.54
CA SER A 108 -3.98 0.11 -6.78
C SER A 108 -2.79 -0.79 -6.45
N ILE A 109 -2.81 -2.06 -6.87
CA ILE A 109 -1.66 -2.95 -6.70
C ILE A 109 -0.44 -2.30 -7.34
N VAL A 110 0.59 -2.05 -6.53
CA VAL A 110 1.89 -1.55 -7.00
C VAL A 110 2.76 -2.74 -7.33
N TYR A 111 3.34 -2.76 -8.53
CA TYR A 111 4.23 -3.82 -8.96
C TYR A 111 5.59 -3.29 -9.44
N SER A 112 6.62 -4.11 -9.28
CA SER A 112 7.98 -3.87 -9.77
C SER A 112 8.69 -5.19 -10.03
N VAL A 113 9.98 -5.14 -10.33
CA VAL A 113 10.81 -6.34 -10.59
C VAL A 113 10.94 -7.22 -9.33
N ASP A 114 10.90 -6.60 -8.16
CA ASP A 114 11.19 -7.17 -6.85
C ASP A 114 10.06 -6.93 -5.82
N ASP A 115 8.82 -6.67 -6.30
CA ASP A 115 7.68 -6.49 -5.41
C ASP A 115 7.24 -7.81 -4.76
N ASN A 116 6.60 -7.69 -3.59
CA ASN A 116 6.12 -8.85 -2.85
C ASN A 116 4.87 -9.51 -3.45
N PHE A 117 4.07 -8.77 -4.24
CA PHE A 117 2.83 -9.30 -4.80
C PHE A 117 3.11 -10.24 -5.96
N THR A 118 3.75 -9.75 -7.03
CA THR A 118 4.00 -10.56 -8.23
C THR A 118 5.00 -11.67 -7.96
N THR A 119 6.07 -11.43 -7.20
CA THR A 119 7.08 -12.45 -6.84
C THR A 119 6.50 -13.57 -5.99
N ASN A 120 5.65 -13.27 -5.00
CA ASN A 120 4.99 -14.31 -4.20
C ASN A 120 4.05 -15.16 -5.06
N PHE A 121 3.23 -14.53 -5.93
CA PHE A 121 2.36 -15.30 -6.82
C PHE A 121 3.16 -16.10 -7.86
N MET A 122 4.25 -15.58 -8.42
CA MET A 122 5.12 -16.36 -9.31
C MET A 122 5.74 -17.55 -8.58
N SER A 123 6.15 -17.41 -7.33
CA SER A 123 6.65 -18.51 -6.50
C SER A 123 5.58 -19.58 -6.28
N LEU A 124 4.36 -19.18 -5.86
CA LEU A 124 3.24 -20.10 -5.68
C LEU A 124 2.87 -20.83 -6.98
N LEU A 125 2.75 -20.09 -8.08
CA LEU A 125 2.46 -20.64 -9.41
C LEU A 125 3.60 -21.53 -9.93
N SER A 126 4.83 -21.33 -9.47
CA SER A 126 5.95 -22.19 -9.84
C SER A 126 5.88 -23.56 -9.16
N ASN A 127 5.35 -23.62 -7.93
CA ASN A 127 5.36 -24.81 -7.09
C ASN A 127 4.02 -25.58 -7.13
N LEU A 128 2.90 -24.89 -7.29
CA LEU A 128 1.57 -25.52 -7.23
C LEU A 128 1.06 -25.88 -8.63
N PRO A 129 0.73 -27.14 -8.93
CA PRO A 129 0.16 -27.53 -10.22
C PRO A 129 -1.30 -27.04 -10.39
N ILE A 130 -2.00 -26.87 -9.27
CA ILE A 130 -3.39 -26.40 -9.20
C ILE A 130 -3.40 -25.14 -8.32
N PHE A 131 -4.08 -24.11 -8.78
CA PHE A 131 -4.17 -22.84 -8.05
C PHE A 131 -5.64 -22.47 -7.78
N PRO A 132 -6.02 -22.24 -6.52
CA PRO A 132 -7.37 -21.86 -6.15
C PRO A 132 -7.65 -20.39 -6.49
N LEU A 133 -8.80 -20.13 -7.11
CA LEU A 133 -9.29 -18.78 -7.39
C LEU A 133 -10.49 -18.44 -6.53
N TYR A 134 -10.34 -17.45 -5.68
CA TYR A 134 -11.44 -16.82 -4.96
C TYR A 134 -12.30 -16.02 -5.94
N TYR A 135 -13.61 -16.01 -5.75
CA TYR A 135 -14.57 -15.34 -6.64
C TYR A 135 -14.32 -15.63 -8.14
N SER A 136 -13.86 -16.87 -8.45
CA SER A 136 -13.47 -17.28 -9.81
C SER A 136 -12.38 -16.40 -10.44
N GLY A 137 -11.63 -15.63 -9.64
CA GLY A 137 -10.63 -14.69 -10.09
C GLY A 137 -11.19 -13.45 -10.80
N LYS A 138 -12.48 -13.13 -10.60
CA LYS A 138 -13.15 -11.99 -11.28
C LYS A 138 -12.90 -10.63 -10.64
N THR A 139 -12.29 -10.57 -9.46
CA THR A 139 -11.94 -9.30 -8.82
C THR A 139 -11.04 -8.50 -9.75
N LYS A 140 -11.39 -7.25 -9.98
CA LYS A 140 -10.70 -6.34 -10.91
C LYS A 140 -9.70 -5.46 -10.17
N PHE A 141 -8.57 -5.24 -10.81
CA PHE A 141 -7.49 -4.37 -10.35
C PHE A 141 -7.00 -3.49 -11.50
N MET A 142 -6.38 -2.39 -11.17
CA MET A 142 -5.69 -1.51 -12.11
C MET A 142 -4.23 -1.34 -11.68
N PRO A 143 -3.38 -2.40 -11.84
CA PRO A 143 -2.02 -2.41 -11.33
C PRO A 143 -1.22 -1.23 -11.86
N ILE A 144 -0.47 -0.56 -10.99
CA ILE A 144 0.40 0.58 -11.32
C ILE A 144 1.86 0.18 -11.11
N HIS A 145 2.74 0.57 -12.05
CA HIS A 145 4.16 0.35 -11.88
C HIS A 145 4.75 1.30 -10.82
N CYS A 146 5.72 0.82 -10.03
CA CYS A 146 6.31 1.61 -8.94
C CYS A 146 6.92 2.93 -9.44
N THR A 147 7.50 2.95 -10.64
CA THR A 147 8.05 4.17 -11.26
C THR A 147 6.95 5.19 -11.53
N ASP A 148 5.77 4.77 -12.01
CA ASP A 148 4.66 5.68 -12.28
C ASP A 148 4.12 6.27 -10.96
N LEU A 149 4.00 5.43 -9.91
CA LEU A 149 3.63 5.92 -8.58
C LEU A 149 4.66 6.92 -8.04
N THR A 150 5.96 6.66 -8.23
CA THR A 150 7.03 7.59 -7.83
C THR A 150 6.93 8.92 -8.59
N ASN A 151 6.63 8.86 -9.89
CA ASN A 151 6.41 10.06 -10.70
C ASN A 151 5.19 10.87 -10.22
N ILE A 152 4.11 10.20 -9.81
CA ILE A 152 2.94 10.87 -9.21
C ILE A 152 3.32 11.55 -7.91
N ILE A 153 4.10 10.89 -7.03
CA ILE A 153 4.61 11.49 -5.79
C ILE A 153 5.44 12.73 -6.11
N TYR A 154 6.41 12.61 -7.01
CA TYR A 154 7.28 13.71 -7.41
C TYR A 154 6.48 14.88 -8.02
N TYR A 155 5.52 14.57 -8.89
CA TYR A 155 4.64 15.59 -9.48
C TYR A 155 3.79 16.30 -8.42
N THR A 156 3.25 15.56 -7.46
CA THR A 156 2.48 16.11 -6.34
C THR A 156 3.34 17.07 -5.50
N ILE A 157 4.62 16.76 -5.33
CA ILE A 157 5.57 17.64 -4.65
C ILE A 157 5.84 18.91 -5.48
N SER A 158 6.24 18.72 -6.74
CA SER A 158 6.73 19.80 -7.61
C SER A 158 5.65 20.79 -8.03
N GLN A 159 4.41 20.35 -8.22
CA GLN A 159 3.29 21.21 -8.63
C GLN A 159 2.51 21.81 -7.46
N ASN A 160 3.00 21.63 -6.25
CA ASN A 160 2.35 22.15 -5.04
C ASN A 160 0.85 21.86 -4.95
N ILE A 161 0.45 20.65 -5.32
CA ILE A 161 -0.93 20.17 -5.19
C ILE A 161 -1.26 20.04 -3.72
N GLU A 162 -2.37 20.59 -3.26
CA GLU A 162 -2.83 20.53 -1.87
C GLU A 162 -4.23 19.95 -1.75
N ASN A 163 -4.52 19.35 -0.60
CA ASN A 163 -5.86 18.92 -0.18
C ASN A 163 -6.58 18.02 -1.20
N ASN A 164 -5.86 17.02 -1.71
CA ASN A 164 -6.39 16.08 -2.69
C ASN A 164 -6.25 14.63 -2.23
N VAL A 165 -7.32 13.87 -2.46
CA VAL A 165 -7.27 12.40 -2.46
C VAL A 165 -7.13 11.96 -3.91
N ILE A 166 -6.01 11.33 -4.25
CA ILE A 166 -5.64 10.97 -5.62
C ILE A 166 -5.62 9.45 -5.74
N GLU A 167 -6.44 8.90 -6.62
CA GLU A 167 -6.39 7.49 -6.97
C GLU A 167 -5.27 7.25 -7.99
N CYS A 168 -4.30 6.41 -7.62
CA CYS A 168 -3.13 6.12 -8.44
C CYS A 168 -3.32 4.75 -9.09
N ILE A 169 -3.73 4.76 -10.35
CA ILE A 169 -4.09 3.56 -11.10
C ILE A 169 -3.24 3.41 -12.35
N GLY A 170 -2.99 2.16 -12.74
CA GLY A 170 -2.36 1.85 -14.01
C GLY A 170 -3.34 1.91 -15.19
N PRO A 171 -2.83 1.79 -16.43
CA PRO A 171 -3.62 2.01 -17.66
C PRO A 171 -4.57 0.85 -17.99
N GLU A 172 -4.36 -0.33 -17.41
CA GLU A 172 -5.14 -1.52 -17.73
C GLU A 172 -6.00 -1.96 -16.54
N THR A 173 -7.28 -2.27 -16.79
CA THR A 173 -8.11 -2.99 -15.82
C THR A 173 -8.00 -4.48 -16.08
N LEU A 174 -7.46 -5.21 -15.11
CA LEU A 174 -7.24 -6.66 -15.19
C LEU A 174 -8.01 -7.36 -14.07
N THR A 175 -8.58 -8.52 -14.39
CA THR A 175 -9.07 -9.44 -13.38
C THR A 175 -7.89 -10.13 -12.69
N PHE A 176 -8.09 -10.62 -11.47
CA PHE A 176 -7.07 -11.40 -10.77
C PHE A 176 -6.58 -12.60 -11.59
N ARG A 177 -7.52 -13.30 -12.30
CA ARG A 177 -7.18 -14.38 -13.21
C ARG A 177 -6.23 -13.90 -14.32
N GLU A 178 -6.53 -12.81 -14.99
CA GLU A 178 -5.68 -12.26 -16.07
C GLU A 178 -4.29 -11.87 -15.56
N ILE A 179 -4.19 -11.33 -14.35
CA ILE A 179 -2.89 -11.07 -13.70
C ILE A 179 -2.11 -12.38 -13.56
N LEU A 180 -2.71 -13.43 -12.99
CA LEU A 180 -2.04 -14.72 -12.82
C LEU A 180 -1.67 -15.36 -14.17
N GLU A 181 -2.50 -15.22 -15.20
CA GLU A 181 -2.21 -15.72 -16.55
C GLU A 181 -1.03 -14.96 -17.19
N LYS A 182 -0.93 -13.63 -16.97
CA LYS A 182 0.25 -12.85 -17.38
C LYS A 182 1.52 -13.35 -16.65
N LEU A 183 1.45 -13.60 -15.33
CA LEU A 183 2.58 -14.14 -14.56
C LEU A 183 2.98 -15.54 -15.04
N LEU A 184 2.01 -16.41 -15.33
CA LEU A 184 2.28 -17.76 -15.89
C LEU A 184 3.02 -17.70 -17.24
N LYS A 185 2.69 -16.73 -18.09
CA LYS A 185 3.42 -16.51 -19.35
C LYS A 185 4.87 -16.12 -19.09
N LEU A 186 5.13 -15.25 -18.11
CA LEU A 186 6.49 -14.83 -17.75
C LEU A 186 7.35 -15.99 -17.25
N ILE A 187 6.80 -16.84 -16.38
CA ILE A 187 7.52 -18.03 -15.86
C ILE A 187 7.45 -19.26 -16.80
N GLN A 188 6.82 -19.13 -17.96
CA GLN A 188 6.66 -20.18 -18.98
C GLN A 188 6.04 -21.46 -18.45
N LYS A 189 5.04 -21.35 -17.56
CA LYS A 189 4.35 -22.49 -16.95
C LYS A 189 2.86 -22.45 -17.27
N LYS A 190 2.22 -23.65 -17.24
CA LYS A 190 0.77 -23.82 -17.32
C LYS A 190 0.26 -24.37 -16.00
N ARG A 191 -0.86 -23.83 -15.50
CA ARG A 191 -1.48 -24.28 -14.24
C ARG A 191 -2.98 -24.39 -14.42
N ILE A 192 -3.59 -25.24 -13.62
CA ILE A 192 -5.05 -25.41 -13.57
C ILE A 192 -5.60 -24.47 -12.52
N PHE A 193 -6.51 -23.60 -12.91
CA PHE A 193 -7.24 -22.73 -11.98
C PHE A 193 -8.56 -23.38 -11.57
N ILE A 194 -8.78 -23.55 -10.28
CA ILE A 194 -10.03 -24.09 -9.73
C ILE A 194 -10.74 -22.99 -8.94
N SER A 195 -11.98 -22.68 -9.32
CA SER A 195 -12.81 -21.73 -8.57
C SER A 195 -13.26 -22.34 -7.25
N LEU A 196 -12.93 -21.68 -6.14
CA LEU A 196 -13.38 -22.10 -4.81
C LEU A 196 -14.76 -21.52 -4.50
N PRO A 197 -15.72 -22.36 -4.06
CA PRO A 197 -16.97 -21.88 -3.48
C PRO A 197 -16.71 -21.01 -2.23
N LEU A 198 -17.52 -19.97 -2.03
CA LEU A 198 -17.39 -19.01 -0.92
C LEU A 198 -17.19 -19.64 0.48
N PRO A 199 -17.91 -20.70 0.87
CA PRO A 199 -17.70 -21.32 2.19
C PRO A 199 -16.29 -21.89 2.37
N LEU A 200 -15.77 -22.56 1.33
CA LEU A 200 -14.43 -23.14 1.34
C LEU A 200 -13.34 -22.06 1.27
N ALA A 201 -13.63 -20.93 0.60
CA ALA A 201 -12.76 -19.79 0.53
C ALA A 201 -12.49 -19.19 1.91
N LYS A 202 -13.51 -19.01 2.75
CA LYS A 202 -13.35 -18.49 4.13
C LYS A 202 -12.52 -19.41 5.02
N ILE A 203 -12.70 -20.73 4.89
CA ILE A 203 -11.95 -21.73 5.67
C ILE A 203 -10.47 -21.74 5.26
N SER A 204 -10.18 -21.76 3.94
CA SER A 204 -8.80 -21.80 3.45
C SER A 204 -8.05 -20.49 3.72
N ALA A 205 -8.73 -19.35 3.69
CA ALA A 205 -8.14 -18.07 4.02
C ALA A 205 -7.74 -17.98 5.50
N SER A 206 -8.57 -18.51 6.40
CA SER A 206 -8.25 -18.62 7.82
C SER A 206 -7.03 -19.53 8.11
N ILE A 207 -6.87 -20.62 7.31
CA ILE A 207 -5.74 -21.54 7.46
C ILE A 207 -4.45 -20.99 6.85
N LEU A 208 -4.54 -20.25 5.74
CA LEU A 208 -3.39 -19.69 5.04
C LEU A 208 -2.97 -18.31 5.56
N GLY A 209 -3.72 -17.71 6.48
CA GLY A 209 -3.43 -16.36 7.02
C GLY A 209 -3.50 -15.26 5.96
N ILE A 210 -4.32 -15.43 4.91
CA ILE A 210 -4.40 -14.54 3.74
C ILE A 210 -5.62 -13.58 3.81
N LEU A 211 -6.41 -13.65 4.90
CA LEU A 211 -7.53 -12.74 5.15
C LEU A 211 -7.32 -11.90 6.39
#